data_df778790bf34fd77b68883570c1dff45
#
_entry.id   df778790bf34fd77b68883570c1dff45
#
_cell.length_a   1.000
_cell.length_b   1.000
_cell.length_c   1.000
_cell.angle_alpha   90.00
_cell.angle_beta   90.00
_cell.angle_gamma   90.00
#
_symmetry.space_group_name_H-M   'P 1'
#
loop_
_entity.id
_entity.type
_entity.pdbx_description
1 polymer ?
#
loop_
_entity_poly.entity_id
_entity_poly.type
_entity_poly.pdbx_seq_one_letter_code
_entity_poly.pdbx_strand_id
1 'polypeptide(L)'
;MIYSSMNLLSSAMATLLMIYLLSVKELQLGSYAVTITVFESIELVAFFLGSLFPFDFYRKLSIRSNLLFENSLALLMIISIFVWHNPIVLFTLLFLSSYATAISNPKSDTIVIFSIVEERQNAVFSIFSTIVTATVPLGAAVILALNQSLGATWSWTLLAFLAVFNIGYTCFWKEETRAVS
;
A
#
# COMPACT_ATOMS: atom_id res chain seq x y z
N MET A 1 -9.32 11.34 1.79
CA MET A 1 -8.00 11.82 1.29
C MET A 1 -6.87 10.81 1.56
N ILE A 2 -6.66 10.32 2.78
CA ILE A 2 -5.55 9.39 3.07
C ILE A 2 -5.63 8.07 2.30
N TYR A 3 -6.78 7.45 2.18
CA TYR A 3 -6.96 6.19 1.43
C TYR A 3 -6.61 6.32 -0.05
N SER A 4 -6.98 7.45 -0.69
CA SER A 4 -6.60 7.73 -2.07
C SER A 4 -5.09 7.89 -2.21
N SER A 5 -4.45 8.56 -1.25
CA SER A 5 -2.99 8.72 -1.23
C SER A 5 -2.26 7.39 -1.02
N MET A 6 -2.80 6.50 -0.17
CA MET A 6 -2.24 5.16 0.05
C MET A 6 -2.38 4.27 -1.19
N ASN A 7 -3.54 4.27 -1.84
CA ASN A 7 -3.72 3.51 -3.08
C ASN A 7 -2.81 4.02 -4.20
N LEU A 8 -2.63 5.33 -4.30
CA LEU A 8 -1.70 5.93 -5.24
C LEU A 8 -0.26 5.49 -4.95
N LEU A 9 0.16 5.54 -3.68
CA LEU A 9 1.48 5.09 -3.24
C LEU A 9 1.69 3.60 -3.57
N SER A 10 0.75 2.73 -3.20
CA SER A 10 0.85 1.29 -3.40
C SER A 10 0.94 0.92 -4.88
N SER A 11 0.08 1.50 -5.73
CA SER A 11 0.07 1.20 -7.17
C SER A 11 1.33 1.74 -7.88
N ALA A 12 1.76 2.94 -7.52
CA ALA A 12 2.98 3.54 -8.06
C ALA A 12 4.22 2.73 -7.63
N MET A 13 4.26 2.30 -6.37
CA MET A 13 5.34 1.48 -5.82
C MET A 13 5.40 0.10 -6.50
N ALA A 14 4.26 -0.59 -6.66
CA ALA A 14 4.21 -1.88 -7.36
C ALA A 14 4.71 -1.76 -8.81
N THR A 15 4.25 -0.73 -9.53
CA THR A 15 4.66 -0.46 -10.91
C THR A 15 6.17 -0.21 -11.01
N LEU A 16 6.71 0.66 -10.15
CA LEU A 16 8.13 0.98 -10.16
C LEU A 16 8.99 -0.21 -9.73
N LEU A 17 8.49 -1.02 -8.79
CA LEU A 17 9.18 -2.22 -8.34
C LEU A 17 9.31 -3.27 -9.45
N MET A 18 8.27 -3.47 -10.26
CA MET A 18 8.34 -4.36 -11.43
C MET A 18 9.43 -3.92 -12.42
N ILE A 19 9.53 -2.61 -12.69
CA ILE A 19 10.58 -2.05 -13.55
C ILE A 19 11.96 -2.26 -12.92
N TYR A 20 12.06 -2.05 -11.62
CA TYR A 20 13.30 -2.19 -10.88
C TYR A 20 13.79 -3.64 -10.86
N LEU A 21 12.90 -4.61 -10.63
CA LEU A 21 13.21 -6.05 -10.69
C LEU A 21 13.66 -6.49 -12.09
N LEU A 22 13.20 -5.81 -13.15
CA LEU A 22 13.68 -6.07 -14.51
C LEU A 22 15.13 -5.62 -14.70
N SER A 23 15.52 -4.49 -14.08
CA SER A 23 16.84 -3.87 -14.28
C SER A 23 17.93 -4.39 -13.33
N VAL A 24 17.57 -4.88 -12.14
CA VAL A 24 18.51 -5.32 -11.08
C VAL A 24 18.57 -6.83 -10.99
N LYS A 25 19.57 -7.42 -11.64
CA LYS A 25 19.70 -8.89 -11.72
C LYS A 25 19.91 -9.58 -10.37
N GLU A 26 20.52 -8.90 -9.40
CA GLU A 26 20.76 -9.42 -8.05
C GLU A 26 19.46 -9.72 -7.28
N LEU A 27 18.36 -9.06 -7.67
CA LEU A 27 17.04 -9.28 -7.07
C LEU A 27 16.24 -10.37 -7.81
N GLN A 28 16.75 -10.87 -8.93
CA GLN A 28 16.06 -11.88 -9.73
C GLN A 28 16.29 -13.29 -9.20
N LEU A 29 15.22 -14.07 -9.09
CA LEU A 29 15.25 -15.50 -8.73
C LEU A 29 15.48 -16.35 -10.01
N GLY A 30 16.66 -16.23 -10.61
CA GLY A 30 17.03 -16.92 -11.86
C GLY A 30 16.57 -16.19 -13.13
N SER A 31 15.32 -15.76 -13.23
CA SER A 31 14.82 -14.94 -14.34
C SER A 31 13.80 -13.91 -13.88
N TYR A 32 13.62 -12.86 -14.69
CA TYR A 32 12.58 -11.85 -14.41
C TYR A 32 11.18 -12.46 -14.33
N ALA A 33 10.83 -13.35 -15.26
CA ALA A 33 9.52 -14.00 -15.28
C ALA A 33 9.25 -14.79 -13.99
N VAL A 34 10.22 -15.59 -13.54
CA VAL A 34 10.10 -16.32 -12.26
C VAL A 34 9.97 -15.35 -11.08
N THR A 35 10.76 -14.30 -11.07
CA THR A 35 10.75 -13.30 -10.00
C THR A 35 9.40 -12.61 -9.88
N ILE A 36 8.80 -12.19 -11.00
CA ILE A 36 7.46 -11.57 -11.00
C ILE A 36 6.40 -12.58 -10.59
N THR A 37 6.45 -13.81 -11.05
CA THR A 37 5.49 -14.83 -10.64
C THR A 37 5.56 -15.10 -9.13
N VAL A 38 6.77 -15.17 -8.56
CA VAL A 38 6.94 -15.31 -7.10
C VAL A 38 6.44 -14.08 -6.36
N PHE A 39 6.75 -12.87 -6.86
CA PHE A 39 6.28 -11.61 -6.30
C PHE A 39 4.74 -11.58 -6.21
N GLU A 40 4.05 -11.78 -7.33
CA GLU A 40 2.58 -11.78 -7.38
C GLU A 40 1.97 -12.91 -6.54
N SER A 41 2.62 -14.09 -6.50
CA SER A 41 2.18 -15.21 -5.67
C SER A 41 2.28 -14.89 -4.18
N ILE A 42 3.38 -14.26 -3.74
CA ILE A 42 3.56 -13.83 -2.35
C ILE A 42 2.49 -12.81 -1.96
N GLU A 43 2.24 -11.82 -2.83
CA GLU A 43 1.23 -10.80 -2.61
C GLU A 43 -0.17 -11.41 -2.46
N LEU A 44 -0.54 -12.30 -3.37
CA LEU A 44 -1.82 -13.00 -3.35
C LEU A 44 -1.98 -13.87 -2.10
N VAL A 45 -0.97 -14.70 -1.76
CA VAL A 45 -0.99 -15.56 -0.59
C VAL A 45 -1.06 -14.74 0.70
N ALA A 46 -0.28 -13.68 0.81
CA ALA A 46 -0.30 -12.79 1.97
C ALA A 46 -1.66 -12.13 2.16
N PHE A 47 -2.26 -11.62 1.07
CA PHE A 47 -3.58 -11.02 1.09
C PHE A 47 -4.66 -12.04 1.49
N PHE A 48 -4.62 -13.24 0.94
CA PHE A 48 -5.54 -14.33 1.29
C PHE A 48 -5.43 -14.73 2.77
N LEU A 49 -4.20 -14.91 3.27
CA LEU A 49 -3.96 -15.23 4.68
C LEU A 49 -4.40 -14.10 5.62
N GLY A 50 -4.13 -12.86 5.28
CA GLY A 50 -4.58 -11.69 6.06
C GLY A 50 -6.09 -11.57 6.12
N SER A 51 -6.78 -11.92 5.04
CA SER A 51 -8.25 -11.88 4.97
C SER A 51 -8.91 -13.00 5.78
N LEU A 52 -8.36 -14.22 5.75
CA LEU A 52 -8.96 -15.38 6.42
C LEU A 52 -8.47 -15.60 7.87
N PHE A 53 -7.20 -15.30 8.12
CA PHE A 53 -6.54 -15.58 9.39
C PHE A 53 -5.83 -14.33 9.94
N PRO A 54 -6.59 -13.25 10.23
CA PRO A 54 -5.99 -12.05 10.80
C PRO A 54 -5.44 -12.34 12.19
N PHE A 55 -4.16 -12.07 12.43
CA PHE A 55 -3.59 -12.16 13.77
C PHE A 55 -4.36 -11.25 14.73
N ASP A 56 -4.66 -11.75 15.92
CA ASP A 56 -5.44 -11.03 16.94
C ASP A 56 -4.84 -9.67 17.29
N PHE A 57 -3.52 -9.57 17.30
CA PHE A 57 -2.82 -8.30 17.49
C PHE A 57 -3.25 -7.26 16.44
N TYR A 58 -3.18 -7.62 15.15
CA TYR A 58 -3.55 -6.72 14.05
C TYR A 58 -5.03 -6.36 14.04
N ARG A 59 -5.88 -7.32 14.38
CA ARG A 59 -7.33 -7.12 14.47
C ARG A 59 -7.69 -6.10 15.54
N LYS A 60 -6.93 -6.04 16.64
CA LYS A 60 -7.15 -5.13 17.77
C LYS A 60 -6.55 -3.73 17.56
N LEU A 61 -5.65 -3.55 16.59
CA LEU A 61 -5.10 -2.23 16.30
C LEU A 61 -6.19 -1.27 15.84
N SER A 62 -6.07 0.00 16.24
CA SER A 62 -6.89 1.08 15.68
C SER A 62 -6.59 1.24 14.18
N ILE A 63 -7.51 1.82 13.44
CA ILE A 63 -7.29 2.10 12.01
C ILE A 63 -6.06 2.99 11.82
N ARG A 64 -5.87 3.99 12.70
CA ARG A 64 -4.70 4.85 12.68
C ARG A 64 -3.40 4.06 12.82
N SER A 65 -3.34 3.11 13.75
CA SER A 65 -2.16 2.26 13.95
C SER A 65 -1.89 1.36 12.75
N ASN A 66 -2.95 0.82 12.11
CA ASN A 66 -2.82 0.03 10.90
C ASN A 66 -2.25 0.88 9.75
N LEU A 67 -2.80 2.07 9.53
CA LEU A 67 -2.32 2.99 8.48
C LEU A 67 -0.86 3.41 8.70
N LEU A 68 -0.47 3.69 9.95
CA LEU A 68 0.94 3.98 10.29
C LEU A 68 1.83 2.80 9.98
N PHE A 69 1.41 1.59 10.34
CA PHE A 69 2.18 0.38 10.09
C PHE A 69 2.36 0.12 8.58
N GLU A 70 1.31 0.21 7.78
CA GLU A 70 1.37 0.02 6.32
C GLU A 70 2.30 1.04 5.65
N ASN A 71 2.17 2.33 5.97
CA ASN A 71 3.05 3.35 5.40
C ASN A 71 4.50 3.18 5.87
N SER A 72 4.72 2.68 7.10
CA SER A 72 6.06 2.35 7.59
C SER A 72 6.67 1.17 6.83
N LEU A 73 5.87 0.13 6.53
CA LEU A 73 6.33 -1.00 5.71
C LEU A 73 6.65 -0.55 4.28
N ALA A 74 5.83 0.31 3.68
CA ALA A 74 6.11 0.89 2.36
C ALA A 74 7.44 1.67 2.37
N LEU A 75 7.67 2.50 3.37
CA LEU A 75 8.93 3.23 3.51
C LEU A 75 10.12 2.30 3.73
N LEU A 76 9.99 1.26 4.56
CA LEU A 76 11.02 0.25 4.77
C LEU A 76 11.32 -0.53 3.48
N MET A 77 10.32 -0.82 2.66
CA MET A 77 10.50 -1.47 1.36
C MET A 77 11.31 -0.56 0.42
N ILE A 78 10.99 0.73 0.36
CA ILE A 78 11.77 1.70 -0.44
C ILE A 78 13.22 1.76 0.06
N ILE A 79 13.44 1.83 1.37
CA ILE A 79 14.80 1.85 1.96
C ILE A 79 15.53 0.55 1.65
N SER A 80 14.87 -0.61 1.71
CA SER A 80 15.49 -1.90 1.43
C SER A 80 16.04 -2.02 0.02
N ILE A 81 15.38 -1.38 -0.95
CA ILE A 81 15.82 -1.32 -2.35
C ILE A 81 17.16 -0.62 -2.48
N PHE A 82 17.40 0.45 -1.71
CA PHE A 82 18.65 1.21 -1.78
C PHE A 82 19.78 0.65 -0.92
N VAL A 83 19.45 0.01 0.21
CA VAL A 83 20.44 -0.35 1.23
C VAL A 83 20.86 -1.83 1.12
N TRP A 84 19.91 -2.72 0.93
CA TRP A 84 20.22 -4.15 1.08
C TRP A 84 20.27 -4.95 -0.23
N HIS A 85 19.58 -4.54 -1.27
CA HIS A 85 19.49 -5.26 -2.55
C HIS A 85 19.27 -6.78 -2.37
N ASN A 86 18.50 -7.16 -1.34
CA ASN A 86 18.30 -8.55 -0.96
C ASN A 86 16.84 -8.98 -1.25
N PRO A 87 16.63 -9.98 -2.12
CA PRO A 87 15.29 -10.41 -2.50
C PRO A 87 14.50 -10.98 -1.31
N ILE A 88 15.15 -11.62 -0.33
CA ILE A 88 14.46 -12.18 0.84
C ILE A 88 13.85 -11.04 1.69
N VAL A 89 14.62 -9.97 1.93
CA VAL A 89 14.13 -8.81 2.69
C VAL A 89 12.97 -8.16 1.95
N LEU A 90 13.12 -7.95 0.64
CA LEU A 90 12.09 -7.34 -0.19
C LEU A 90 10.79 -8.15 -0.18
N PHE A 91 10.87 -9.47 -0.40
CA PHE A 91 9.69 -10.34 -0.43
C PHE A 91 9.06 -10.51 0.97
N THR A 92 9.86 -10.46 2.03
CA THR A 92 9.31 -10.45 3.40
C THR A 92 8.53 -9.19 3.68
N LEU A 93 9.05 -8.02 3.30
CA LEU A 93 8.35 -6.74 3.46
C LEU A 93 7.09 -6.67 2.59
N LEU A 94 7.15 -7.21 1.37
CA LEU A 94 5.98 -7.33 0.50
C LEU A 94 4.89 -8.19 1.14
N PHE A 95 5.26 -9.37 1.66
CA PHE A 95 4.33 -10.27 2.37
C PHE A 95 3.65 -9.53 3.54
N LEU A 96 4.45 -8.88 4.40
CA LEU A 96 3.93 -8.15 5.57
C LEU A 96 3.02 -6.99 5.15
N SER A 97 3.37 -6.26 4.10
CA SER A 97 2.57 -5.15 3.58
C SER A 97 1.23 -5.64 3.04
N SER A 98 1.22 -6.65 2.18
CA SER A 98 0.01 -7.22 1.58
C SER A 98 -0.90 -7.86 2.64
N TYR A 99 -0.31 -8.54 3.63
CA TYR A 99 -1.02 -9.09 4.78
C TYR A 99 -1.68 -7.99 5.62
N ALA A 100 -0.97 -6.90 5.90
CA ALA A 100 -1.51 -5.76 6.63
C ALA A 100 -2.67 -5.09 5.88
N THR A 101 -2.50 -4.84 4.59
CA THR A 101 -3.52 -4.24 3.72
C THR A 101 -4.81 -5.08 3.67
N ALA A 102 -4.69 -6.41 3.65
CA ALA A 102 -5.85 -7.30 3.66
C ALA A 102 -6.71 -7.17 4.93
N ILE A 103 -6.10 -6.81 6.06
CA ILE A 103 -6.81 -6.58 7.33
C ILE A 103 -7.35 -5.15 7.41
N SER A 104 -6.62 -4.17 6.89
CA SER A 104 -6.97 -2.75 6.99
C SER A 104 -8.09 -2.35 6.05
N ASN A 105 -8.14 -2.91 4.84
CA ASN A 105 -9.15 -2.53 3.84
C ASN A 105 -10.59 -2.68 4.36
N PRO A 106 -11.02 -3.85 4.89
CA PRO A 106 -12.36 -4.00 5.43
C PRO A 106 -12.67 -3.06 6.61
N LYS A 107 -11.67 -2.77 7.47
CA LYS A 107 -11.83 -1.81 8.56
C LYS A 107 -12.07 -0.40 8.04
N SER A 108 -11.30 -0.01 7.02
CA SER A 108 -11.42 1.31 6.39
C SER A 108 -12.79 1.48 5.75
N ASP A 109 -13.25 0.49 4.99
CA ASP A 109 -14.56 0.49 4.36
C ASP A 109 -15.69 0.58 5.39
N THR A 110 -15.57 -0.19 6.47
CA THR A 110 -16.52 -0.17 7.59
C THR A 110 -16.63 1.23 8.21
N ILE A 111 -15.51 1.90 8.49
CA ILE A 111 -15.51 3.26 9.05
C ILE A 111 -16.17 4.24 8.09
N VAL A 112 -15.86 4.15 6.79
CA VAL A 112 -16.47 5.03 5.79
C VAL A 112 -17.99 4.81 5.73
N ILE A 113 -18.45 3.56 5.68
CA ILE A 113 -19.87 3.23 5.62
C ILE A 113 -20.60 3.76 6.87
N PHE A 114 -20.10 3.49 8.07
CA PHE A 114 -20.73 3.95 9.31
C PHE A 114 -20.65 5.46 9.55
N SER A 115 -19.78 6.18 8.84
CA SER A 115 -19.74 7.64 8.89
C SER A 115 -20.80 8.31 8.03
N ILE A 116 -21.51 7.55 7.20
CA ILE A 116 -22.52 8.06 6.24
C ILE A 116 -23.92 7.75 6.77
N VAL A 117 -24.84 8.71 6.61
CA VAL A 117 -26.26 8.52 6.93
C VAL A 117 -26.84 7.39 6.07
N GLU A 118 -27.58 6.47 6.68
CA GLU A 118 -28.06 5.21 6.09
C GLU A 118 -28.70 5.38 4.70
N GLU A 119 -29.54 6.40 4.53
CA GLU A 119 -30.24 6.69 3.26
C GLU A 119 -29.30 7.02 2.10
N ARG A 120 -28.05 7.44 2.38
CA ARG A 120 -27.07 7.87 1.37
C ARG A 120 -25.84 6.95 1.28
N GLN A 121 -25.78 5.90 2.10
CA GLN A 121 -24.59 5.03 2.19
C GLN A 121 -24.18 4.48 0.82
N ASN A 122 -25.10 3.92 0.05
CA ASN A 122 -24.80 3.31 -1.23
C ASN A 122 -24.23 4.34 -2.24
N ALA A 123 -24.85 5.52 -2.33
CA ALA A 123 -24.41 6.55 -3.28
C ALA A 123 -23.05 7.13 -2.89
N VAL A 124 -22.86 7.50 -1.62
CA VAL A 124 -21.62 8.12 -1.15
C VAL A 124 -20.47 7.11 -1.15
N PHE A 125 -20.72 5.85 -0.72
CA PHE A 125 -19.70 4.80 -0.74
C PHE A 125 -19.28 4.45 -2.17
N SER A 126 -20.22 4.40 -3.13
CA SER A 126 -19.91 4.18 -4.54
C SER A 126 -19.00 5.28 -5.10
N ILE A 127 -19.30 6.56 -4.82
CA ILE A 127 -18.47 7.69 -5.23
C ILE A 127 -17.08 7.59 -4.57
N PHE A 128 -17.03 7.34 -3.27
CA PHE A 128 -15.79 7.17 -2.52
C PHE A 128 -14.93 6.04 -3.11
N SER A 129 -15.51 4.85 -3.31
CA SER A 129 -14.82 3.70 -3.90
C SER A 129 -14.31 4.00 -5.30
N THR A 130 -15.11 4.69 -6.14
CA THR A 130 -14.69 5.09 -7.48
C THR A 130 -13.49 6.03 -7.43
N ILE A 131 -13.50 7.05 -6.56
CA ILE A 131 -12.38 7.99 -6.40
C ILE A 131 -11.13 7.24 -5.92
N VAL A 132 -11.25 6.38 -4.91
CA VAL A 132 -10.13 5.61 -4.36
C VAL A 132 -9.55 4.66 -5.40
N THR A 133 -10.41 3.95 -6.16
CA THR A 133 -9.96 3.03 -7.20
C THR A 133 -9.32 3.75 -8.39
N ALA A 134 -9.84 4.92 -8.78
CA ALA A 134 -9.27 5.71 -9.87
C ALA A 134 -7.84 6.21 -9.59
N THR A 135 -7.43 6.29 -8.31
CA THR A 135 -6.04 6.65 -7.98
C THR A 135 -5.03 5.57 -8.34
N VAL A 136 -5.45 4.30 -8.49
CA VAL A 136 -4.56 3.19 -8.86
C VAL A 136 -3.95 3.39 -10.25
N PRO A 137 -4.72 3.51 -11.35
CA PRO A 137 -4.14 3.74 -12.67
C PRO A 137 -3.43 5.11 -12.78
N LEU A 138 -3.92 6.11 -12.04
CA LEU A 138 -3.25 7.42 -12.00
C LEU A 138 -1.87 7.34 -11.36
N GLY A 139 -1.75 6.62 -10.23
CA GLY A 139 -0.46 6.39 -9.57
C GLY A 139 0.55 5.71 -10.48
N ALA A 140 0.12 4.64 -11.16
CA ALA A 140 0.95 3.94 -12.13
C ALA A 140 1.39 4.84 -13.29
N ALA A 141 0.46 5.59 -13.88
CA ALA A 141 0.76 6.48 -15.00
C ALA A 141 1.72 7.61 -14.61
N VAL A 142 1.49 8.26 -13.49
CA VAL A 142 2.34 9.34 -12.99
C VAL A 142 3.75 8.84 -12.71
N ILE A 143 3.89 7.70 -12.03
CA ILE A 143 5.22 7.18 -11.69
C ILE A 143 5.98 6.72 -12.93
N LEU A 144 5.29 6.14 -13.94
CA LEU A 144 5.92 5.78 -15.22
C LEU A 144 6.43 7.02 -15.95
N ALA A 145 5.63 8.07 -16.04
CA ALA A 145 6.02 9.32 -16.69
C ALA A 145 7.22 9.96 -15.97
N LEU A 146 7.22 9.97 -14.64
CA LEU A 146 8.34 10.48 -13.85
C LEU A 146 9.60 9.61 -14.02
N ASN A 147 9.45 8.30 -14.02
CA ASN A 147 10.58 7.39 -14.21
C ASN A 147 11.24 7.55 -15.59
N GLN A 148 10.43 7.80 -16.62
CA GLN A 148 10.93 8.05 -17.97
C GLN A 148 11.61 9.42 -18.11
N SER A 149 11.10 10.45 -17.42
CA SER A 149 11.59 11.81 -17.58
C SER A 149 12.74 12.16 -16.63
N LEU A 150 12.70 11.71 -15.39
CA LEU A 150 13.64 12.08 -14.32
C LEU A 150 14.48 10.89 -13.82
N GLY A 151 14.12 9.67 -14.20
CA GLY A 151 14.82 8.44 -13.81
C GLY A 151 14.35 7.85 -12.47
N ALA A 152 14.87 6.64 -12.21
CA ALA A 152 14.42 5.82 -11.07
C ALA A 152 14.66 6.47 -9.70
N THR A 153 15.81 7.13 -9.51
CA THR A 153 16.15 7.76 -8.23
C THR A 153 15.12 8.80 -7.80
N TRP A 154 14.70 9.68 -8.70
CA TRP A 154 13.69 10.70 -8.41
C TRP A 154 12.32 10.09 -8.15
N SER A 155 11.97 9.03 -8.91
CA SER A 155 10.71 8.32 -8.72
C SER A 155 10.61 7.69 -7.33
N TRP A 156 11.66 6.98 -6.90
CA TRP A 156 11.72 6.39 -5.55
C TRP A 156 11.74 7.45 -4.46
N THR A 157 12.46 8.57 -4.66
CA THR A 157 12.50 9.68 -3.70
C THR A 157 11.10 10.29 -3.52
N LEU A 158 10.35 10.46 -4.61
CA LEU A 158 8.97 10.95 -4.52
C LEU A 158 8.07 9.99 -3.74
N LEU A 159 8.19 8.67 -3.98
CA LEU A 159 7.41 7.67 -3.24
C LEU A 159 7.79 7.66 -1.74
N ALA A 160 9.07 7.80 -1.42
CA ALA A 160 9.52 7.92 -0.03
C ALA A 160 8.93 9.18 0.63
N PHE A 161 8.95 10.32 -0.07
CA PHE A 161 8.33 11.55 0.42
C PHE A 161 6.83 11.37 0.65
N LEU A 162 6.12 10.72 -0.27
CA LEU A 162 4.69 10.45 -0.13
C LEU A 162 4.40 9.52 1.07
N ALA A 163 5.22 8.49 1.28
CA ALA A 163 5.09 7.60 2.44
C ALA A 163 5.30 8.36 3.76
N VAL A 164 6.35 9.20 3.84
CA VAL A 164 6.62 10.05 5.01
C VAL A 164 5.48 11.05 5.23
N PHE A 165 4.95 11.65 4.17
CA PHE A 165 3.80 12.55 4.25
C PHE A 165 2.57 11.83 4.80
N ASN A 166 2.27 10.61 4.32
CA ASN A 166 1.17 9.79 4.82
C ASN A 166 1.35 9.42 6.30
N ILE A 167 2.57 9.08 6.74
CA ILE A 167 2.90 8.84 8.15
C ILE A 167 2.63 10.10 8.97
N GLY A 168 3.18 11.24 8.55
CA GLY A 168 2.97 12.53 9.22
C GLY A 168 1.49 12.89 9.32
N TYR A 169 0.77 12.82 8.21
CA TYR A 169 -0.68 13.08 8.20
C TYR A 169 -1.43 12.16 9.17
N THR A 170 -1.12 10.86 9.18
CA THR A 170 -1.76 9.89 10.08
C THR A 170 -1.41 10.15 11.55
N CYS A 171 -0.21 10.63 11.86
CA CYS A 171 0.17 11.01 13.22
C CYS A 171 -0.63 12.19 13.76
N PHE A 172 -1.01 13.13 12.90
CA PHE A 172 -1.82 14.29 13.31
C PHE A 172 -3.32 14.05 13.16
N TRP A 173 -3.73 12.97 12.49
CA TRP A 173 -5.14 12.64 12.32
C TRP A 173 -5.75 12.22 13.66
N LYS A 174 -6.77 12.96 14.10
CA LYS A 174 -7.58 12.59 15.28
C LYS A 174 -8.66 11.63 14.84
N GLU A 175 -8.64 10.43 15.35
CA GLU A 175 -9.77 9.49 15.27
C GLU A 175 -10.95 10.14 16.04
N GLU A 176 -11.96 10.65 15.33
CA GLU A 176 -13.22 11.01 15.96
C GLU A 176 -13.89 9.68 16.35
N THR A 177 -13.71 9.29 17.60
CA THR A 177 -14.47 8.23 18.26
C THR A 177 -15.92 8.72 18.39
N ARG A 178 -16.71 8.61 17.32
CA ARG A 178 -18.16 8.56 17.51
C ARG A 178 -18.44 7.25 18.21
N ALA A 179 -18.61 7.32 19.52
CA ALA A 179 -19.20 6.24 20.28
C ALA A 179 -20.51 5.87 19.57
N VAL A 180 -20.53 4.67 19.01
CA VAL A 180 -21.76 4.03 18.58
C VAL A 180 -22.48 3.67 19.89
N SER A 181 -23.32 4.61 20.36
CA SER A 181 -24.25 4.39 21.45
C SER A 181 -25.50 3.72 20.95
#